data_cfdc11c67683b033ab45715760da1ce7
#
_entry.id   cfdc11c67683b033ab45715760da1ce7
#
_cell.length_a   1.000
_cell.length_b   1.000
_cell.length_c   1.000
_cell.angle_alpha   90.00
_cell.angle_beta   90.00
_cell.angle_gamma   90.00
#
_symmetry.space_group_name_H-M   'P 1'
#
loop_
_entity.id
_entity.type
_entity.pdbx_description
1 polymer ?
#
loop_
_entity_poly.entity_id
_entity_poly.type
_entity_poly.pdbx_seq_one_letter_code
_entity_poly.pdbx_strand_id
1 'polypeptide(L)'
;MKRALCLLIICLFCTGCSALPPEERAFCVVLLIDGGAQECTVRVRIPTYQQNGGYQTLSATGATLTDALRTLESAAPMRLHWGQLRLIVLSRAWAAEIPIVRTLSDLSGVENLRLHASVAVTEEDTTALAEKLVPENGTRLSKSIDVMVQARHEQGVIPTCAASVLLRFGSRQSPVLCGAESTADGFLLSGAWLTDADGLVRDFLPPEETQILLLMQ
;
A
#
# COMPACT_ATOMS: atom_id res chain seq x y z
N MET A 1 -41.33 25.10 28.43
CA MET A 1 -41.39 23.96 27.52
C MET A 1 -40.43 24.11 26.29
N LYS A 2 -40.51 25.18 25.52
CA LYS A 2 -39.63 25.37 24.31
C LYS A 2 -38.12 25.31 24.63
N ARG A 3 -37.65 25.94 25.72
CA ARG A 3 -36.22 25.91 26.11
C ARG A 3 -35.74 24.52 26.55
N ALA A 4 -36.58 23.72 27.22
CA ALA A 4 -36.25 22.35 27.57
C ALA A 4 -36.17 21.43 26.33
N LEU A 5 -37.03 21.63 25.34
CA LEU A 5 -36.99 20.90 24.09
C LEU A 5 -35.73 21.23 23.28
N CYS A 6 -35.32 22.49 23.21
CA CYS A 6 -34.06 22.89 22.55
C CYS A 6 -32.82 22.25 23.24
N LEU A 7 -32.79 22.22 24.58
CA LEU A 7 -31.71 21.58 25.31
C LEU A 7 -31.65 20.07 25.06
N LEU A 8 -32.83 19.39 25.02
CA LEU A 8 -32.90 17.97 24.68
C LEU A 8 -32.40 17.65 23.29
N ILE A 9 -32.75 18.49 22.29
CA ILE A 9 -32.25 18.36 20.92
C ILE A 9 -30.74 18.59 20.84
N ILE A 10 -30.19 19.59 21.54
CA ILE A 10 -28.75 19.84 21.59
C ILE A 10 -28.02 18.65 22.24
N CYS A 11 -28.53 18.10 23.35
CA CYS A 11 -27.94 16.91 23.96
C CYS A 11 -27.98 15.67 23.04
N LEU A 12 -29.02 15.49 22.23
CA LEU A 12 -29.12 14.42 21.23
C LEU A 12 -28.08 14.57 20.10
N PHE A 13 -27.78 15.79 19.70
CA PHE A 13 -26.71 16.06 18.72
C PHE A 13 -25.30 16.00 19.31
N CYS A 14 -25.15 16.17 20.63
CA CYS A 14 -23.87 16.04 21.34
C CYS A 14 -23.49 14.59 21.69
N THR A 15 -24.36 13.59 21.50
CA THR A 15 -24.00 12.16 21.58
C THR A 15 -23.23 11.78 20.34
N GLY A 16 -22.07 12.46 20.15
CA GLY A 16 -21.25 12.34 18.97
C GLY A 16 -20.59 10.98 18.84
N CYS A 17 -20.29 10.66 17.63
CA CYS A 17 -19.61 9.50 17.12
C CYS A 17 -18.62 8.89 18.12
N SER A 18 -18.78 7.62 18.45
CA SER A 18 -17.80 6.79 19.15
C SER A 18 -16.65 6.45 18.19
N ALA A 19 -15.94 7.47 17.72
CA ALA A 19 -14.71 7.24 16.97
C ALA A 19 -13.68 6.66 17.93
N LEU A 20 -13.14 5.47 17.62
CA LEU A 20 -12.02 4.90 18.36
C LEU A 20 -10.91 5.93 18.48
N PRO A 21 -10.34 6.12 19.68
CA PRO A 21 -9.24 7.04 19.87
C PRO A 21 -8.03 6.65 19.01
N PRO A 22 -7.21 7.63 18.56
CA PRO A 22 -6.05 7.36 17.71
C PRO A 22 -5.06 6.35 18.31
N GLU A 23 -4.98 6.27 19.64
CA GLU A 23 -4.09 5.37 20.38
C GLU A 23 -4.47 3.90 20.21
N GLU A 24 -5.72 3.61 19.86
CA GLU A 24 -6.22 2.25 19.62
C GLU A 24 -6.09 1.81 18.15
N ARG A 25 -5.48 2.65 17.29
CA ARG A 25 -5.33 2.40 15.86
C ARG A 25 -3.88 2.19 15.47
N ALA A 26 -3.64 1.13 14.70
CA ALA A 26 -2.37 0.91 14.03
C ALA A 26 -2.48 1.43 12.58
N PHE A 27 -1.81 2.53 12.26
CA PHE A 27 -1.84 3.13 10.93
C PHE A 27 -0.94 2.36 9.96
N CYS A 28 -1.53 1.63 9.03
CA CYS A 28 -0.80 0.91 7.99
C CYS A 28 -0.21 1.91 6.98
N VAL A 29 1.11 1.86 6.77
CA VAL A 29 1.82 2.76 5.83
C VAL A 29 2.20 2.03 4.55
N VAL A 30 2.68 0.79 4.66
CA VAL A 30 3.02 -0.08 3.53
C VAL A 30 2.35 -1.42 3.70
N LEU A 31 1.80 -1.95 2.63
CA LEU A 31 1.30 -3.32 2.51
C LEU A 31 2.17 -4.06 1.51
N LEU A 32 2.74 -5.20 1.91
CA LEU A 32 3.45 -6.11 1.04
C LEU A 32 2.63 -7.39 0.89
N ILE A 33 2.54 -7.89 -0.33
CA ILE A 33 1.80 -9.10 -0.69
C ILE A 33 2.74 -10.05 -1.41
N ASP A 34 2.80 -11.28 -0.94
CA ASP A 34 3.71 -12.30 -1.43
C ASP A 34 3.00 -13.67 -1.55
N GLY A 35 3.65 -14.62 -2.23
CA GLY A 35 3.13 -15.95 -2.44
C GLY A 35 2.64 -16.18 -3.87
N GLY A 36 1.55 -16.93 -4.03
CA GLY A 36 0.98 -17.29 -5.32
C GLY A 36 -0.48 -17.74 -5.18
N ALA A 37 -0.97 -18.48 -6.17
CA ALA A 37 -2.39 -18.87 -6.24
C ALA A 37 -2.87 -19.78 -5.11
N GLN A 38 -1.97 -20.48 -4.41
CA GLN A 38 -2.34 -21.44 -3.35
C GLN A 38 -2.16 -20.91 -1.95
N GLU A 39 -1.27 -19.94 -1.77
CA GLU A 39 -0.94 -19.35 -0.47
C GLU A 39 -0.58 -17.89 -0.65
N CYS A 40 -1.12 -17.04 0.18
CA CYS A 40 -0.86 -15.61 0.21
C CYS A 40 -0.30 -15.21 1.57
N THR A 41 0.83 -14.53 1.58
CA THR A 41 1.38 -13.88 2.77
C THR A 41 1.26 -12.37 2.63
N VAL A 42 0.67 -11.73 3.62
CA VAL A 42 0.57 -10.27 3.71
C VAL A 42 1.45 -9.77 4.85
N ARG A 43 2.11 -8.64 4.63
CA ARG A 43 2.90 -7.93 5.65
C ARG A 43 2.52 -6.47 5.65
N VAL A 44 2.37 -5.88 6.82
CA VAL A 44 2.13 -4.44 6.95
C VAL A 44 3.21 -3.78 7.80
N ARG A 45 3.63 -2.59 7.37
CA ARG A 45 4.51 -1.71 8.15
C ARG A 45 3.65 -0.69 8.87
N ILE A 46 3.79 -0.64 10.20
CA ILE A 46 3.09 0.30 11.06
C ILE A 46 4.11 1.07 11.92
N PRO A 47 3.93 2.39 12.10
CA PRO A 47 4.80 3.15 13.00
C PRO A 47 4.58 2.70 14.44
N THR A 48 5.67 2.63 15.20
CA THR A 48 5.62 2.43 16.65
C THR A 48 5.68 3.79 17.36
N TYR A 49 4.89 3.92 18.42
CA TYR A 49 4.86 5.15 19.24
C TYR A 49 6.01 5.21 20.27
N GLN A 50 7.08 4.45 20.06
CA GLN A 50 8.26 4.52 20.91
C GLN A 50 9.03 5.81 20.70
N GLN A 51 9.73 6.29 21.76
CA GLN A 51 10.45 7.59 21.75
C GLN A 51 11.45 7.76 20.60
N ASN A 52 11.92 6.68 19.98
CA ASN A 52 12.87 6.69 18.86
C ASN A 52 12.22 6.52 17.48
N GLY A 53 10.88 6.57 17.35
CA GLY A 53 10.19 6.57 16.07
C GLY A 53 10.52 5.34 15.22
N GLY A 54 10.16 4.14 15.67
CA GLY A 54 10.37 2.89 14.94
C GLY A 54 9.19 2.49 14.06
N TYR A 55 9.40 1.42 13.31
CA TYR A 55 8.36 0.71 12.57
C TYR A 55 8.39 -0.76 12.94
N GLN A 56 7.22 -1.36 13.06
CA GLN A 56 7.09 -2.81 13.21
C GLN A 56 6.41 -3.41 11.98
N THR A 57 6.73 -4.67 11.71
CA THR A 57 6.06 -5.45 10.67
C THR A 57 5.14 -6.46 11.32
N LEU A 58 3.87 -6.45 10.95
CA LEU A 58 2.96 -7.56 11.23
C LEU A 58 2.82 -8.37 9.95
N SER A 59 2.72 -9.70 10.08
CA SER A 59 2.52 -10.59 8.95
C SER A 59 1.49 -11.67 9.26
N ALA A 60 0.78 -12.11 8.23
CA ALA A 60 -0.11 -13.25 8.29
C ALA A 60 -0.18 -13.95 6.95
N THR A 61 -0.50 -15.24 6.98
CA THR A 61 -0.64 -16.09 5.80
C THR A 61 -2.08 -16.63 5.74
N GLY A 62 -2.59 -16.80 4.54
CA GLY A 62 -3.90 -17.37 4.28
C GLY A 62 -3.96 -18.05 2.92
N ALA A 63 -5.02 -18.81 2.66
CA ALA A 63 -5.24 -19.45 1.36
C ALA A 63 -5.57 -18.42 0.26
N THR A 64 -6.11 -17.26 0.63
CA THR A 64 -6.43 -16.14 -0.26
C THR A 64 -5.95 -14.83 0.37
N LEU A 65 -5.86 -13.78 -0.44
CA LEU A 65 -5.55 -12.44 0.04
C LEU A 65 -6.52 -11.98 1.13
N THR A 66 -7.82 -12.25 0.95
CA THR A 66 -8.85 -11.90 1.93
C THR A 66 -8.67 -12.66 3.24
N ASP A 67 -8.31 -13.95 3.17
CA ASP A 67 -8.06 -14.75 4.39
C ASP A 67 -6.81 -14.29 5.12
N ALA A 68 -5.73 -13.99 4.38
CA ALA A 68 -4.50 -13.47 4.95
C ALA A 68 -4.73 -12.12 5.66
N LEU A 69 -5.49 -11.19 5.03
CA LEU A 69 -5.85 -9.91 5.63
C LEU A 69 -6.71 -10.08 6.88
N ARG A 70 -7.72 -10.97 6.85
CA ARG A 70 -8.55 -11.27 8.02
C ARG A 70 -7.72 -11.85 9.17
N THR A 71 -6.80 -12.77 8.86
CA THR A 71 -5.88 -13.33 9.85
C THR A 71 -4.99 -12.25 10.44
N LEU A 72 -4.46 -11.36 9.60
CA LEU A 72 -3.64 -10.22 10.03
C LEU A 72 -4.42 -9.29 10.98
N GLU A 73 -5.65 -8.94 10.63
CA GLU A 73 -6.50 -8.06 11.45
C GLU A 73 -6.86 -8.71 12.79
N SER A 74 -7.10 -10.03 12.82
CA SER A 74 -7.42 -10.75 14.06
C SER A 74 -6.21 -10.93 14.98
N ALA A 75 -5.00 -10.99 14.42
CA ALA A 75 -3.76 -11.14 15.18
C ALA A 75 -3.14 -9.81 15.61
N ALA A 76 -3.59 -8.70 15.04
CA ALA A 76 -3.07 -7.38 15.34
C ALA A 76 -3.44 -6.95 16.77
N PRO A 77 -2.49 -6.38 17.56
CA PRO A 77 -2.77 -5.92 18.92
C PRO A 77 -3.67 -4.69 18.96
N MET A 78 -3.83 -3.97 17.85
CA MET A 78 -4.65 -2.78 17.68
C MET A 78 -5.41 -2.88 16.37
N ARG A 79 -6.52 -2.15 16.26
CA ARG A 79 -7.30 -2.10 15.01
C ARG A 79 -6.48 -1.50 13.88
N LEU A 80 -6.26 -2.25 12.80
CA LEU A 80 -5.56 -1.76 11.61
C LEU A 80 -6.36 -0.65 10.93
N HIS A 81 -5.68 0.43 10.56
CA HIS A 81 -6.26 1.57 9.86
C HIS A 81 -5.56 1.79 8.53
N TRP A 82 -6.25 1.51 7.44
CA TRP A 82 -5.71 1.52 6.07
C TRP A 82 -5.72 2.90 5.39
N GLY A 83 -6.35 3.90 5.98
CA GLY A 83 -6.47 5.26 5.43
C GLY A 83 -5.13 6.02 5.30
N GLN A 84 -4.05 5.52 5.90
CA GLN A 84 -2.70 6.09 5.79
C GLN A 84 -1.78 5.28 4.85
N LEU A 85 -2.32 4.28 4.16
CA LEU A 85 -1.56 3.45 3.23
C LEU A 85 -0.98 4.33 2.10
N ARG A 86 0.33 4.20 1.85
CA ARG A 86 1.07 4.96 0.84
C ARG A 86 1.60 4.09 -0.28
N LEU A 87 1.95 2.84 0.05
CA LEU A 87 2.57 1.92 -0.89
C LEU A 87 1.99 0.52 -0.72
N ILE A 88 1.67 -0.10 -1.83
CA ILE A 88 1.34 -1.51 -1.97
C ILE A 88 2.47 -2.13 -2.78
N VAL A 89 3.18 -3.09 -2.21
CA VAL A 89 4.26 -3.82 -2.90
C VAL A 89 3.79 -5.25 -3.14
N LEU A 90 3.86 -5.68 -4.37
CA LEU A 90 3.57 -7.06 -4.80
C LEU A 90 4.89 -7.76 -5.06
N SER A 91 5.08 -9.00 -4.59
CA SER A 91 6.18 -9.80 -5.10
C SER A 91 5.96 -10.10 -6.58
N ARG A 92 7.04 -10.27 -7.34
CA ARG A 92 6.97 -10.70 -8.73
C ARG A 92 6.24 -12.05 -8.86
N ALA A 93 6.48 -12.98 -7.92
CA ALA A 93 5.82 -14.28 -7.91
C ALA A 93 4.30 -14.13 -7.86
N TRP A 94 3.79 -13.32 -6.92
CA TRP A 94 2.37 -13.01 -6.83
C TRP A 94 1.84 -12.35 -8.11
N ALA A 95 2.49 -11.29 -8.58
CA ALA A 95 2.04 -10.48 -9.71
C ALA A 95 2.15 -11.18 -11.08
N ALA A 96 2.95 -12.25 -11.17
CA ALA A 96 3.04 -13.10 -12.36
C ALA A 96 1.92 -14.17 -12.44
N GLU A 97 1.31 -14.52 -11.30
CA GLU A 97 0.24 -15.53 -11.23
C GLU A 97 -1.15 -14.92 -11.02
N ILE A 98 -1.24 -13.85 -10.27
CA ILE A 98 -2.49 -13.20 -9.90
C ILE A 98 -2.61 -11.85 -10.61
N PRO A 99 -3.67 -11.63 -11.42
CA PRO A 99 -3.89 -10.33 -12.05
C PRO A 99 -3.92 -9.19 -11.05
N ILE A 100 -3.17 -8.13 -11.31
CA ILE A 100 -3.08 -6.98 -10.41
C ILE A 100 -4.46 -6.36 -10.16
N VAL A 101 -5.29 -6.33 -11.18
CA VAL A 101 -6.65 -5.79 -11.07
C VAL A 101 -7.49 -6.59 -10.08
N ARG A 102 -7.32 -7.92 -10.03
CA ARG A 102 -8.00 -8.78 -9.07
C ARG A 102 -7.51 -8.48 -7.65
N THR A 103 -6.19 -8.40 -7.47
CA THR A 103 -5.59 -8.03 -6.18
C THR A 103 -6.13 -6.69 -5.67
N LEU A 104 -6.18 -5.67 -6.53
CA LEU A 104 -6.69 -4.34 -6.16
C LEU A 104 -8.21 -4.31 -5.95
N SER A 105 -8.96 -5.14 -6.68
CA SER A 105 -10.39 -5.34 -6.44
C SER A 105 -10.66 -5.95 -5.07
N ASP A 106 -9.92 -7.00 -4.70
CA ASP A 106 -10.03 -7.63 -3.39
C ASP A 106 -9.68 -6.64 -2.27
N LEU A 107 -8.62 -5.84 -2.47
CA LEU A 107 -8.24 -4.77 -1.54
C LEU A 107 -9.28 -3.65 -1.44
N SER A 108 -10.02 -3.35 -2.50
CA SER A 108 -11.06 -2.31 -2.48
C SER A 108 -12.22 -2.63 -1.53
N GLY A 109 -12.38 -3.89 -1.16
CA GLY A 109 -13.33 -4.33 -0.14
C GLY A 109 -12.86 -4.09 1.31
N VAL A 110 -11.62 -3.71 1.51
CA VAL A 110 -11.07 -3.41 2.84
C VAL A 110 -11.54 -2.03 3.31
N GLU A 111 -12.10 -1.98 4.51
CA GLU A 111 -12.63 -0.74 5.09
C GLU A 111 -11.58 0.36 5.16
N ASN A 112 -11.88 1.53 4.63
CA ASN A 112 -11.01 2.73 4.62
C ASN A 112 -9.67 2.55 3.89
N LEU A 113 -9.51 1.58 3.01
CA LEU A 113 -8.28 1.44 2.22
C LEU A 113 -8.13 2.62 1.25
N ARG A 114 -6.93 3.19 1.25
CA ARG A 114 -6.61 4.34 0.39
C ARG A 114 -6.22 3.89 -1.01
N LEU A 115 -7.10 4.02 -1.99
CA LEU A 115 -6.86 3.69 -3.40
C LEU A 115 -5.83 4.62 -4.10
N HIS A 116 -5.42 5.71 -3.46
CA HIS A 116 -4.32 6.58 -3.94
C HIS A 116 -2.94 6.09 -3.47
N ALA A 117 -2.86 4.94 -2.77
CA ALA A 117 -1.58 4.31 -2.49
C ALA A 117 -0.90 3.92 -3.81
N SER A 118 0.41 4.15 -3.91
CA SER A 118 1.22 3.73 -5.05
C SER A 118 1.32 2.20 -5.07
N VAL A 119 1.38 1.63 -6.27
CA VAL A 119 1.55 0.19 -6.47
C VAL A 119 2.92 -0.05 -7.08
N ALA A 120 3.69 -0.94 -6.46
CA ALA A 120 5.01 -1.33 -6.92
C ALA A 120 5.14 -2.86 -6.95
N VAL A 121 6.11 -3.35 -7.72
CA VAL A 121 6.47 -4.77 -7.78
C VAL A 121 7.93 -4.93 -7.39
N THR A 122 8.25 -5.98 -6.65
CA THR A 122 9.62 -6.32 -6.26
C THR A 122 9.99 -7.73 -6.70
N GLU A 123 11.24 -7.92 -7.11
CA GLU A 123 11.83 -9.26 -7.28
C GLU A 123 12.40 -9.84 -5.97
N GLU A 124 12.61 -8.98 -4.98
CA GLU A 124 13.21 -9.36 -3.71
C GLU A 124 12.21 -10.08 -2.80
N ASP A 125 12.76 -10.79 -1.82
CA ASP A 125 11.97 -11.29 -0.69
C ASP A 125 11.28 -10.11 0.02
N THR A 126 9.98 -10.16 0.09
CA THR A 126 9.18 -9.12 0.75
C THR A 126 9.48 -8.98 2.23
N THR A 127 10.05 -10.01 2.89
CA THR A 127 10.51 -9.94 4.28
C THR A 127 11.75 -9.05 4.38
N ALA A 128 12.74 -9.29 3.52
CA ALA A 128 13.96 -8.49 3.47
C ALA A 128 13.65 -7.03 3.10
N LEU A 129 12.81 -6.81 2.11
CA LEU A 129 12.37 -5.47 1.72
C LEU A 129 11.61 -4.76 2.86
N ALA A 130 10.76 -5.48 3.60
CA ALA A 130 10.03 -4.90 4.72
C ALA A 130 10.97 -4.34 5.81
N GLU A 131 12.08 -4.98 6.07
CA GLU A 131 13.09 -4.52 7.03
C GLU A 131 13.81 -3.26 6.55
N LYS A 132 13.98 -3.11 5.25
CA LYS A 132 14.60 -1.95 4.60
C LYS A 132 13.66 -0.75 4.42
N LEU A 133 12.35 -0.97 4.57
CA LEU A 133 11.34 0.10 4.55
C LEU A 133 11.39 0.91 5.86
N VAL A 134 12.48 1.62 6.04
CA VAL A 134 12.71 2.55 7.14
C VAL A 134 12.96 3.96 6.59
N PRO A 135 12.52 5.00 7.28
CA PRO A 135 12.75 6.35 6.83
C PRO A 135 14.21 6.77 7.08
N GLU A 136 14.78 7.45 6.11
CA GLU A 136 16.07 8.10 6.27
C GLU A 136 15.96 9.33 7.20
N ASN A 137 17.00 9.56 7.99
CA ASN A 137 17.26 10.83 8.71
C ASN A 137 16.06 11.38 9.52
N GLY A 138 15.32 10.52 10.23
CA GLY A 138 14.24 10.96 11.12
C GLY A 138 12.97 11.45 10.40
N THR A 139 12.90 11.31 9.07
CA THR A 139 11.67 11.54 8.31
C THR A 139 10.66 10.42 8.57
N ARG A 140 9.38 10.69 8.31
CA ARG A 140 8.36 9.64 8.36
C ARG A 140 8.40 8.81 7.09
N LEU A 141 8.29 7.49 7.18
CA LEU A 141 8.25 6.58 6.02
C LEU A 141 7.22 7.01 4.96
N SER A 142 6.03 7.46 5.39
CA SER A 142 5.01 7.98 4.49
C SER A 142 5.49 9.17 3.67
N LYS A 143 6.28 10.08 4.27
CA LYS A 143 6.83 11.23 3.57
C LYS A 143 7.96 10.82 2.61
N SER A 144 8.81 9.88 3.01
CA SER A 144 9.86 9.34 2.12
C SER A 144 9.24 8.72 0.87
N ILE A 145 8.19 7.91 1.01
CA ILE A 145 7.45 7.33 -0.13
C ILE A 145 6.86 8.45 -1.01
N ASP A 146 6.19 9.44 -0.41
CA ASP A 146 5.59 10.54 -1.18
C ASP A 146 6.67 11.32 -1.97
N VAL A 147 7.86 11.54 -1.41
CA VAL A 147 8.98 12.19 -2.09
C VAL A 147 9.49 11.35 -3.25
N MET A 148 9.71 10.04 -3.05
CA MET A 148 10.14 9.12 -4.12
C MET A 148 9.13 9.08 -5.27
N VAL A 149 7.84 9.01 -4.97
CA VAL A 149 6.76 9.04 -5.98
C VAL A 149 6.73 10.38 -6.73
N GLN A 150 7.09 11.49 -6.07
CA GLN A 150 7.15 12.81 -6.71
C GLN A 150 8.40 13.03 -7.55
N ALA A 151 9.50 12.37 -7.25
CA ALA A 151 10.77 12.48 -7.98
C ALA A 151 10.78 11.77 -9.35
N ARG A 152 9.63 11.61 -9.99
CA ARG A 152 9.33 10.78 -11.17
C ARG A 152 10.34 10.88 -12.31
N HIS A 153 10.71 12.11 -12.68
CA HIS A 153 11.48 12.35 -13.91
C HIS A 153 12.97 12.12 -13.72
N GLU A 154 13.48 12.29 -12.51
CA GLU A 154 14.91 12.18 -12.23
C GLU A 154 15.35 10.74 -11.98
N GLN A 155 14.42 9.88 -11.54
CA GLN A 155 14.73 8.50 -11.10
C GLN A 155 14.07 7.41 -11.96
N GLY A 156 13.41 7.76 -13.07
CA GLY A 156 12.72 6.78 -13.92
C GLY A 156 11.57 6.07 -13.16
N VAL A 157 10.88 6.77 -12.29
CA VAL A 157 9.71 6.23 -11.56
C VAL A 157 8.44 6.52 -12.32
N ILE A 158 7.63 5.50 -12.58
CA ILE A 158 6.27 5.66 -13.08
C ILE A 158 5.32 5.55 -11.90
N PRO A 159 4.84 6.67 -11.33
CA PRO A 159 3.94 6.62 -10.19
C PRO A 159 2.56 6.17 -10.64
N THR A 160 2.20 4.97 -10.28
CA THR A 160 0.91 4.39 -10.58
C THR A 160 0.21 4.08 -9.27
N CYS A 161 -0.88 4.78 -8.97
CA CYS A 161 -1.70 4.47 -7.79
C CYS A 161 -2.74 3.39 -8.13
N ALA A 162 -3.25 2.73 -7.10
CA ALA A 162 -4.24 1.65 -7.25
C ALA A 162 -5.48 2.09 -8.04
N ALA A 163 -5.98 3.31 -7.81
CA ALA A 163 -7.12 3.85 -8.57
C ALA A 163 -6.80 3.99 -10.07
N SER A 164 -5.60 4.45 -10.43
CA SER A 164 -5.22 4.60 -11.85
C SER A 164 -5.00 3.25 -12.53
N VAL A 165 -4.51 2.24 -11.82
CA VAL A 165 -4.42 0.86 -12.35
C VAL A 165 -5.81 0.34 -12.71
N LEU A 166 -6.78 0.46 -11.79
CA LEU A 166 -8.15 0.01 -12.01
C LEU A 166 -8.81 0.74 -13.19
N LEU A 167 -8.60 2.06 -13.30
CA LEU A 167 -9.14 2.88 -14.40
C LEU A 167 -8.54 2.49 -15.75
N ARG A 168 -7.21 2.34 -15.84
CA ARG A 168 -6.52 1.94 -17.06
C ARG A 168 -6.98 0.57 -17.54
N PHE A 169 -7.07 -0.39 -16.63
CA PHE A 169 -7.57 -1.72 -16.97
C PHE A 169 -9.02 -1.69 -17.44
N GLY A 170 -9.89 -0.92 -16.80
CA GLY A 170 -11.26 -0.69 -17.25
C GLY A 170 -11.35 -0.07 -18.65
N SER A 171 -10.33 0.68 -19.06
CA SER A 171 -10.19 1.27 -20.40
C SER A 171 -9.43 0.35 -21.38
N ARG A 172 -9.20 -0.91 -21.04
CA ARG A 172 -8.43 -1.90 -21.82
C ARG A 172 -6.97 -1.47 -22.11
N GLN A 173 -6.38 -0.72 -21.20
CA GLN A 173 -4.97 -0.35 -21.26
C GLN A 173 -4.20 -1.16 -20.22
N SER A 174 -3.10 -1.76 -20.64
CA SER A 174 -2.18 -2.43 -19.71
C SER A 174 -1.52 -1.41 -18.78
N PRO A 175 -1.71 -1.52 -17.45
CA PRO A 175 -1.04 -0.61 -16.54
C PRO A 175 0.46 -0.89 -16.49
N VAL A 176 1.23 0.12 -16.20
CA VAL A 176 2.66 0.02 -15.93
C VAL A 176 2.87 0.34 -14.44
N LEU A 177 3.65 -0.45 -13.74
CA LEU A 177 3.88 -0.32 -12.30
C LEU A 177 5.34 0.04 -12.03
N CYS A 178 5.62 0.75 -10.95
CA CYS A 178 7.01 0.99 -10.56
C CYS A 178 7.65 -0.26 -9.94
N GLY A 179 8.98 -0.36 -10.03
CA GLY A 179 9.76 -1.32 -9.26
C GLY A 179 10.01 -0.82 -7.85
N ALA A 180 10.18 -1.75 -6.91
CA ALA A 180 10.64 -1.48 -5.56
C ALA A 180 11.81 -2.40 -5.25
N GLU A 181 12.92 -1.82 -4.80
CA GLU A 181 14.16 -2.54 -4.49
C GLU A 181 14.78 -2.02 -3.20
N SER A 182 15.51 -2.90 -2.51
CA SER A 182 16.27 -2.52 -1.33
C SER A 182 17.60 -1.88 -1.73
N THR A 183 18.07 -0.95 -0.93
CA THR A 183 19.41 -0.35 -1.05
C THR A 183 20.23 -0.64 0.21
N ALA A 184 21.50 -0.28 0.21
CA ALA A 184 22.35 -0.43 1.40
C ALA A 184 21.71 0.28 2.62
N ASP A 185 21.16 1.48 2.40
CA ASP A 185 20.68 2.37 3.45
C ASP A 185 19.14 2.44 3.57
N GLY A 186 18.39 1.69 2.76
CA GLY A 186 16.94 1.75 2.79
C GLY A 186 16.28 1.05 1.61
N PHE A 187 15.38 1.75 0.91
CA PHE A 187 14.71 1.25 -0.29
C PHE A 187 14.58 2.35 -1.34
N LEU A 188 14.35 1.94 -2.58
CA LEU A 188 14.19 2.83 -3.73
C LEU A 188 12.98 2.37 -4.56
N LEU A 189 12.25 3.34 -5.12
CA LEU A 189 11.30 3.09 -6.19
C LEU A 189 11.96 3.48 -7.52
N SER A 190 12.13 2.52 -8.44
CA SER A 190 12.80 2.76 -9.72
C SER A 190 12.36 1.78 -10.79
N GLY A 191 12.56 2.14 -12.05
CA GLY A 191 12.19 1.29 -13.17
C GLY A 191 10.68 1.10 -13.32
N ALA A 192 10.31 0.21 -14.23
CA ALA A 192 8.92 -0.07 -14.53
C ALA A 192 8.66 -1.55 -14.84
N TRP A 193 7.59 -2.08 -14.30
CA TRP A 193 7.06 -3.40 -14.65
C TRP A 193 5.94 -3.27 -15.66
N LEU A 194 6.06 -3.98 -16.77
CA LEU A 194 5.05 -4.06 -17.80
C LEU A 194 4.06 -5.18 -17.48
N THR A 195 2.78 -4.92 -17.71
CA THR A 195 1.74 -5.95 -17.59
C THR A 195 1.20 -6.34 -18.95
N ASP A 196 0.72 -7.57 -19.05
CA ASP A 196 -0.03 -8.03 -20.24
C ASP A 196 -1.51 -7.58 -20.18
N ALA A 197 -2.28 -8.00 -21.20
CA ALA A 197 -3.70 -7.68 -21.32
C ALA A 197 -4.56 -8.26 -20.19
N ASP A 198 -4.08 -9.32 -19.53
CA ASP A 198 -4.77 -9.96 -18.40
C ASP A 198 -4.39 -9.30 -17.06
N GLY A 199 -3.45 -8.37 -17.10
CA GLY A 199 -2.95 -7.65 -15.91
C GLY A 199 -1.93 -8.43 -15.10
N LEU A 200 -1.25 -9.40 -15.72
CA LEU A 200 -0.13 -10.14 -15.13
C LEU A 200 1.18 -9.43 -15.44
N VAL A 201 2.08 -9.35 -14.47
CA VAL A 201 3.42 -8.79 -14.66
C VAL A 201 4.26 -9.73 -15.54
N ARG A 202 4.95 -9.15 -16.54
CA ARG A 202 5.78 -9.90 -17.50
C ARG A 202 7.24 -9.46 -17.49
N ASP A 203 7.51 -8.21 -17.83
CA ASP A 203 8.84 -7.71 -18.09
C ASP A 203 9.16 -6.51 -17.21
N PHE A 204 10.43 -6.32 -16.93
CA PHE A 204 10.97 -5.17 -16.20
C PHE A 204 11.78 -4.27 -17.12
N LEU A 205 11.49 -2.99 -17.11
CA LEU A 205 12.28 -1.94 -17.74
C LEU A 205 13.16 -1.27 -16.70
N PRO A 206 14.48 -1.25 -16.89
CA PRO A 206 15.38 -0.54 -16.01
C PRO A 206 15.11 0.99 -16.03
N PRO A 207 15.61 1.74 -15.05
CA PRO A 207 15.32 3.17 -14.93
C PRO A 207 15.61 3.99 -16.18
N GLU A 208 16.67 3.68 -16.91
CA GLU A 208 17.08 4.37 -18.14
C GLU A 208 16.03 4.19 -19.25
N GLU A 209 15.54 2.98 -19.46
CA GLU A 209 14.49 2.70 -20.44
C GLU A 209 13.13 3.27 -20.00
N THR A 210 12.87 3.27 -18.69
CA THR A 210 11.66 3.86 -18.10
C THR A 210 11.63 5.37 -18.32
N GLN A 211 12.77 6.07 -18.27
CA GLN A 211 12.85 7.50 -18.60
C GLN A 211 12.43 7.78 -20.05
N ILE A 212 12.83 6.92 -21.00
CA ILE A 212 12.41 7.05 -22.40
C ILE A 212 10.89 6.90 -22.51
N LEU A 213 10.33 5.90 -21.83
CA LEU A 213 8.87 5.68 -21.81
C LEU A 213 8.10 6.88 -21.24
N LEU A 214 8.64 7.55 -20.20
CA LEU A 214 8.06 8.75 -19.62
C LEU A 214 8.07 9.95 -20.57
N LEU A 215 9.08 10.05 -21.43
CA LEU A 215 9.17 11.14 -22.44
C LEU A 215 8.18 10.95 -23.60
N MET A 216 7.65 9.74 -23.78
CA MET A 216 6.69 9.41 -24.85
C MET A 216 5.22 9.54 -24.42
N GLN A 217 4.93 9.81 -23.16
CA GLN A 217 3.59 10.03 -22.60
C GLN A 217 3.23 11.52 -22.56
#